data_fb8c3d35ca278dfafa7f7d0506f868d7
#
_entry.id   fb8c3d35ca278dfafa7f7d0506f868d7
#
_cell.length_a   1.000
_cell.length_b   1.000
_cell.length_c   1.000
_cell.angle_alpha   90.00
_cell.angle_beta   90.00
_cell.angle_gamma   90.00
#
_symmetry.space_group_name_H-M   'P 1'
#
loop_
_entity.id
_entity.type
_entity.pdbx_description
1 polymer ?
#
loop_
_entity_poly.entity_id
_entity_poly.type
_entity_poly.pdbx_seq_one_letter_code
_entity_poly.pdbx_strand_id
1 'polypeptide(L)'
;MRNTGLNEAQAGIKIAERNINNLRYADDTTHMAESGEKLKSLLIKVKEESEKVGLKLNIQKTKIMTSGPITSWQIDGETVETVTDFIFWGSKISADGDCSHEIKTLAPWKTSYDQPRQHIKNQRHYFANKVCLAKAMVFPLVMYGCESWTIKTAEHQRIEAFELWCWRRLLRVSWTSRRSN
;
A
#
# COMPACT_ATOMS: atom_id res chain seq x y z
N MET A 1 2.42 -21.34 -6.34
CA MET A 1 2.07 -22.24 -5.22
C MET A 1 0.57 -22.49 -5.24
N ARG A 2 0.13 -23.69 -5.69
CA ARG A 2 -1.28 -24.09 -5.64
C ARG A 2 -1.64 -24.45 -4.19
N ASN A 3 -2.88 -24.16 -3.80
CA ASN A 3 -3.49 -24.47 -2.50
C ASN A 3 -2.90 -25.73 -1.84
N THR A 4 -2.01 -25.54 -0.90
CA THR A 4 -1.71 -26.55 0.10
C THR A 4 -2.89 -26.53 1.06
N GLY A 5 -3.61 -27.65 1.16
CA GLY A 5 -4.87 -27.80 1.91
C GLY A 5 -4.82 -27.47 3.41
N LEU A 6 -4.37 -26.27 3.72
CA LEU A 6 -4.55 -25.64 5.01
C LEU A 6 -6.06 -25.43 5.17
N ASN A 7 -6.65 -26.12 6.15
CA ASN A 7 -8.06 -25.93 6.51
C ASN A 7 -8.29 -24.46 6.84
N GLU A 8 -8.69 -23.69 5.81
CA GLU A 8 -8.86 -22.24 5.81
C GLU A 8 -10.04 -21.80 6.71
N ALA A 9 -10.83 -22.75 7.21
CA ALA A 9 -12.10 -22.48 7.87
C ALA A 9 -11.97 -21.88 9.30
N GLN A 10 -10.81 -21.90 9.93
CA GLN A 10 -10.71 -21.52 11.36
C GLN A 10 -9.81 -20.32 11.68
N ALA A 11 -8.97 -19.88 10.78
CA ALA A 11 -8.11 -18.71 10.98
C ALA A 11 -8.36 -17.70 9.85
N GLY A 12 -8.45 -16.42 10.18
CA GLY A 12 -8.66 -15.36 9.21
C GLY A 12 -9.56 -14.25 9.73
N ILE A 13 -9.69 -13.20 8.95
CA ILE A 13 -10.58 -12.07 9.19
C ILE A 13 -11.74 -12.15 8.19
N LYS A 14 -12.97 -12.00 8.66
CA LYS A 14 -14.14 -11.98 7.79
C LYS A 14 -14.31 -10.61 7.18
N ILE A 15 -14.23 -10.53 5.86
CA ILE A 15 -14.47 -9.32 5.07
C ILE A 15 -15.56 -9.67 4.04
N ALA A 16 -16.70 -8.97 4.08
CA ALA A 16 -17.81 -9.18 3.14
C ALA A 16 -18.15 -10.68 2.95
N GLU A 17 -18.39 -11.39 4.04
CA GLU A 17 -18.73 -12.83 4.09
C GLU A 17 -17.60 -13.80 3.65
N ARG A 18 -16.47 -13.29 3.23
CA ARG A 18 -15.29 -14.11 2.89
C ARG A 18 -14.30 -14.12 4.05
N ASN A 19 -13.77 -15.30 4.34
CA ASN A 19 -12.70 -15.44 5.32
C ASN A 19 -11.35 -15.27 4.60
N ILE A 20 -10.62 -14.19 4.93
CA ILE A 20 -9.30 -13.89 4.39
C ILE A 20 -8.27 -14.16 5.48
N ASN A 21 -7.40 -15.11 5.26
CA ASN A 21 -6.36 -15.50 6.22
C ASN A 21 -4.95 -15.19 5.72
N ASN A 22 -4.77 -14.97 4.42
CA ASN A 22 -3.48 -14.62 3.86
C ASN A 22 -3.60 -13.78 2.58
N LEU A 23 -2.60 -12.95 2.34
CA LEU A 23 -2.33 -12.27 1.08
C LEU A 23 -0.91 -12.67 0.65
N ARG A 24 -0.74 -13.06 -0.61
CA ARG A 24 0.54 -13.52 -1.14
C ARG A 24 0.90 -12.81 -2.42
N TYR A 25 2.14 -12.37 -2.49
CA TYR A 25 2.74 -11.84 -3.71
C TYR A 25 4.20 -12.25 -3.80
N ALA A 26 4.53 -13.04 -4.82
CA ALA A 26 5.86 -13.61 -4.99
C ALA A 26 6.34 -14.32 -3.71
N ASP A 27 7.36 -13.79 -3.07
CA ASP A 27 7.95 -14.24 -1.81
C ASP A 27 7.37 -13.56 -0.57
N ASP A 28 6.67 -12.42 -0.75
CA ASP A 28 6.01 -11.73 0.35
C ASP A 28 4.66 -12.37 0.69
N THR A 29 4.46 -12.67 1.95
CA THR A 29 3.21 -13.25 2.44
C THR A 29 2.75 -12.54 3.71
N THR A 30 1.51 -12.08 3.73
CA THR A 30 0.87 -11.52 4.92
C THR A 30 -0.17 -12.49 5.44
N HIS A 31 -0.10 -12.82 6.71
CA HIS A 31 -1.08 -13.67 7.39
C HIS A 31 -1.92 -12.84 8.34
N MET A 32 -3.23 -13.14 8.38
CA MET A 32 -4.20 -12.40 9.19
C MET A 32 -4.98 -13.38 10.06
N ALA A 33 -5.23 -12.99 11.31
CA ALA A 33 -6.09 -13.72 12.23
C ALA A 33 -6.73 -12.78 13.24
N GLU A 34 -7.88 -13.20 13.81
CA GLU A 34 -8.60 -12.44 14.80
C GLU A 34 -7.93 -12.43 16.19
N SER A 35 -7.06 -13.40 16.48
CA SER A 35 -6.34 -13.50 17.74
C SER A 35 -4.88 -13.92 17.55
N GLY A 36 -4.01 -13.50 18.50
CA GLY A 36 -2.60 -13.82 18.47
C GLY A 36 -2.32 -15.32 18.50
N GLU A 37 -3.11 -16.11 19.22
CA GLU A 37 -2.95 -17.56 19.29
C GLU A 37 -3.26 -18.25 17.95
N LYS A 38 -4.35 -17.82 17.30
CA LYS A 38 -4.68 -18.30 15.95
C LYS A 38 -3.60 -17.93 14.93
N LEU A 39 -3.06 -16.71 15.03
CA LEU A 39 -1.98 -16.26 14.16
C LEU A 39 -0.70 -17.11 14.38
N LYS A 40 -0.36 -17.40 15.65
CA LYS A 40 0.79 -18.24 16.00
C LYS A 40 0.65 -19.66 15.44
N SER A 41 -0.51 -20.27 15.61
CA SER A 41 -0.76 -21.62 15.09
C SER A 41 -0.70 -21.67 13.56
N LEU A 42 -1.20 -20.62 12.89
CA LEU A 42 -1.14 -20.47 11.43
C LEU A 42 0.32 -20.36 10.97
N LEU A 43 1.11 -19.54 11.65
CA LEU A 43 2.51 -19.29 11.28
C LEU A 43 3.38 -20.54 11.45
N ILE A 44 3.14 -21.32 12.52
CA ILE A 44 3.84 -22.61 12.74
C ILE A 44 3.53 -23.58 11.59
N LYS A 45 2.26 -23.71 11.19
CA LYS A 45 1.86 -24.54 10.05
C LYS A 45 2.52 -24.09 8.74
N VAL A 46 2.53 -22.78 8.49
CA VAL A 46 3.16 -22.21 7.28
C VAL A 46 4.66 -22.52 7.29
N LYS A 47 5.32 -22.42 8.44
CA LYS A 47 6.72 -22.75 8.60
C LYS A 47 6.97 -24.21 8.26
N GLU A 48 6.24 -25.14 8.88
CA GLU A 48 6.35 -26.58 8.63
C GLU A 48 6.14 -26.94 7.15
N GLU A 49 5.13 -26.37 6.51
CA GLU A 49 4.87 -26.59 5.08
C GLU A 49 5.95 -26.00 4.18
N SER A 50 6.50 -24.83 4.55
CA SER A 50 7.60 -24.20 3.83
C SER A 50 8.89 -25.03 3.92
N GLU A 51 9.19 -25.56 5.08
CA GLU A 51 10.37 -26.40 5.30
C GLU A 51 10.32 -27.70 4.49
N LYS A 52 9.14 -28.31 4.30
CA LYS A 52 8.96 -29.49 3.43
C LYS A 52 9.37 -29.25 1.98
N VAL A 53 9.26 -28.02 1.51
CA VAL A 53 9.67 -27.62 0.14
C VAL A 53 11.03 -26.92 0.11
N GLY A 54 11.77 -26.96 1.21
CA GLY A 54 13.11 -26.37 1.29
C GLY A 54 13.16 -24.86 1.48
N LEU A 55 12.03 -24.22 1.78
CA LEU A 55 11.96 -22.78 2.05
C LEU A 55 12.04 -22.53 3.55
N LYS A 56 12.86 -21.56 3.96
CA LYS A 56 12.99 -21.15 5.36
C LYS A 56 12.34 -19.79 5.59
N LEU A 57 11.57 -19.69 6.67
CA LEU A 57 11.02 -18.42 7.13
C LEU A 57 12.14 -17.51 7.62
N ASN A 58 12.19 -16.27 7.13
CA ASN A 58 13.14 -15.27 7.60
C ASN A 58 12.54 -14.51 8.77
N ILE A 59 12.85 -14.93 10.00
CA ILE A 59 12.28 -14.34 11.22
C ILE A 59 12.68 -12.87 11.38
N GLN A 60 13.90 -12.49 10.98
CA GLN A 60 14.37 -11.10 11.09
C GLN A 60 13.60 -10.12 10.17
N LYS A 61 13.09 -10.60 9.04
CA LYS A 61 12.26 -9.84 8.13
C LYS A 61 10.77 -9.94 8.44
N THR A 62 10.39 -10.94 9.25
CA THR A 62 8.99 -11.14 9.65
C THR A 62 8.61 -10.11 10.71
N LYS A 63 7.51 -9.41 10.49
CA LYS A 63 7.00 -8.38 11.41
C LYS A 63 5.56 -8.69 11.77
N ILE A 64 5.17 -8.31 12.98
CA ILE A 64 3.81 -8.49 13.48
C ILE A 64 3.19 -7.13 13.74
N MET A 65 2.01 -6.92 13.20
CA MET A 65 1.19 -5.75 13.46
C MET A 65 -0.09 -6.18 14.17
N THR A 66 -0.49 -5.42 15.18
CA THR A 66 -1.66 -5.71 15.99
C THR A 66 -2.36 -4.42 16.37
N SER A 67 -3.69 -4.47 16.49
CA SER A 67 -4.51 -3.37 17.00
C SER A 67 -4.58 -3.30 18.52
N GLY A 68 -4.01 -4.29 19.23
CA GLY A 68 -4.01 -4.37 20.70
C GLY A 68 -2.61 -4.50 21.27
N PRO A 69 -2.45 -4.33 22.60
CA PRO A 69 -1.15 -4.47 23.25
C PRO A 69 -0.70 -5.94 23.20
N ILE A 70 0.37 -6.21 22.46
CA ILE A 70 1.08 -7.48 22.50
C ILE A 70 2.46 -7.24 23.07
N THR A 71 2.79 -7.93 24.14
CA THR A 71 4.00 -7.71 24.93
C THR A 71 5.25 -8.35 24.33
N SER A 72 5.15 -9.49 23.71
CA SER A 72 6.26 -10.12 22.98
C SER A 72 5.78 -11.33 22.18
N TRP A 73 6.33 -11.52 21.00
CA TRP A 73 6.12 -12.72 20.19
C TRP A 73 7.42 -13.44 19.93
N GLN A 74 7.42 -14.74 20.18
CA GLN A 74 8.57 -15.60 19.93
C GLN A 74 8.18 -16.76 19.01
N ILE A 75 9.04 -17.02 18.04
CA ILE A 75 8.98 -18.16 17.13
C ILE A 75 10.30 -18.85 17.27
N ASP A 76 10.28 -20.13 17.68
CA ASP A 76 11.49 -20.96 17.90
C ASP A 76 12.54 -20.33 18.82
N GLY A 77 12.11 -19.55 19.81
CA GLY A 77 13.02 -18.86 20.73
C GLY A 77 13.57 -17.54 20.20
N GLU A 78 13.30 -17.18 18.94
CA GLU A 78 13.64 -15.88 18.39
C GLU A 78 12.45 -14.89 18.56
N THR A 79 12.77 -13.67 18.98
CA THR A 79 11.75 -12.62 19.15
C THR A 79 11.41 -11.98 17.82
N VAL A 80 10.12 -11.95 17.50
CA VAL A 80 9.62 -11.26 16.30
C VAL A 80 9.30 -9.82 16.63
N GLU A 81 9.74 -8.91 15.76
CA GLU A 81 9.52 -7.48 15.93
C GLU A 81 8.03 -7.14 15.79
N THR A 82 7.48 -6.44 16.80
CA THR A 82 6.13 -5.88 16.75
C THR A 82 6.22 -4.45 16.24
N VAL A 83 5.48 -4.13 15.19
CA VAL A 83 5.49 -2.82 14.54
C VAL A 83 4.10 -2.20 14.48
N THR A 84 4.07 -0.88 14.46
CA THR A 84 2.84 -0.08 14.29
C THR A 84 2.50 0.15 12.82
N ASP A 85 3.50 0.03 11.98
CA ASP A 85 3.36 0.18 10.54
C ASP A 85 4.38 -0.70 9.80
N PHE A 86 4.08 -1.06 8.56
CA PHE A 86 5.02 -1.76 7.69
C PHE A 86 4.77 -1.39 6.22
N ILE A 87 5.78 -1.63 5.39
CA ILE A 87 5.69 -1.40 3.95
C ILE A 87 5.32 -2.73 3.28
N PHE A 88 4.19 -2.73 2.59
CA PHE A 88 3.73 -3.84 1.77
C PHE A 88 3.52 -3.36 0.34
N TRP A 89 4.27 -3.91 -0.60
CA TRP A 89 4.27 -3.48 -2.00
C TRP A 89 4.56 -2.01 -2.22
N GLY A 90 5.44 -1.44 -1.42
CA GLY A 90 5.78 -0.02 -1.52
C GLY A 90 4.73 0.93 -0.95
N SER A 91 3.61 0.42 -0.43
CA SER A 91 2.62 1.20 0.30
C SER A 91 2.78 0.99 1.80
N LYS A 92 2.73 2.06 2.57
CA LYS A 92 2.80 2.02 4.02
C LYS A 92 1.44 1.67 4.60
N ILE A 93 1.37 0.55 5.30
CA ILE A 93 0.18 0.10 6.02
C ILE A 93 0.39 0.37 7.50
N SER A 94 -0.52 1.09 8.14
CA SER A 94 -0.50 1.40 9.56
C SER A 94 -1.66 0.72 10.28
N ALA A 95 -1.49 0.42 11.56
CA ALA A 95 -2.48 -0.25 12.39
C ALA A 95 -3.78 0.56 12.55
N ASP A 96 -3.71 1.88 12.45
CA ASP A 96 -4.84 2.82 12.52
C ASP A 96 -5.45 3.13 11.14
N GLY A 97 -4.89 2.60 10.06
CA GLY A 97 -5.31 2.87 8.69
C GLY A 97 -5.03 4.30 8.22
N ASP A 98 -4.16 5.06 8.91
CA ASP A 98 -3.85 6.43 8.53
C ASP A 98 -3.00 6.51 7.28
N CYS A 99 -3.55 7.11 6.23
CA CYS A 99 -2.88 7.32 4.93
C CYS A 99 -2.25 8.72 4.80
N SER A 100 -2.29 9.54 5.85
CA SER A 100 -1.80 10.93 5.79
C SER A 100 -0.34 11.04 5.38
N HIS A 101 0.49 10.05 5.72
CA HIS A 101 1.89 10.00 5.31
C HIS A 101 2.02 9.84 3.80
N GLU A 102 1.32 8.89 3.21
CA GLU A 102 1.33 8.61 1.77
C GLU A 102 0.85 9.84 0.98
N ILE A 103 -0.25 10.47 1.44
CA ILE A 103 -0.79 11.66 0.79
C ILE A 103 0.15 12.87 0.92
N LYS A 104 0.89 12.99 2.02
CA LYS A 104 1.91 14.05 2.18
C LYS A 104 3.06 13.88 1.18
N THR A 105 3.37 12.66 0.76
CA THR A 105 4.40 12.41 -0.27
C THR A 105 4.00 12.91 -1.65
N LEU A 106 2.72 13.28 -1.88
CA LEU A 106 2.29 13.96 -3.10
C LEU A 106 2.91 15.37 -3.24
N ALA A 107 3.30 16.01 -2.14
CA ALA A 107 3.90 17.34 -2.18
C ALA A 107 5.26 17.39 -2.90
N PRO A 108 6.21 16.48 -2.67
CA PRO A 108 7.47 16.39 -3.42
C PRO A 108 7.29 16.13 -4.92
N TRP A 109 6.21 15.48 -5.34
CA TRP A 109 5.90 15.29 -6.77
C TRP A 109 5.69 16.60 -7.50
N LYS A 110 5.12 17.62 -6.81
CA LYS A 110 4.97 18.97 -7.36
C LYS A 110 6.35 19.57 -7.70
N THR A 111 7.32 19.40 -6.81
CA THR A 111 8.70 19.92 -6.99
C THR A 111 9.47 19.15 -8.07
N SER A 112 9.37 17.84 -8.09
CA SER A 112 10.02 17.00 -9.12
C SER A 112 9.45 17.25 -10.52
N TYR A 113 8.16 17.54 -10.62
CA TYR A 113 7.50 17.83 -11.88
C TYR A 113 7.80 19.26 -12.37
N ASP A 114 8.16 20.17 -11.46
CA ASP A 114 8.54 21.55 -11.78
C ASP A 114 9.95 21.66 -12.38
N GLN A 115 10.82 20.65 -12.18
CA GLN A 115 12.08 20.61 -12.89
C GLN A 115 11.81 20.48 -14.40
N PRO A 116 12.37 21.37 -15.22
CA PRO A 116 12.07 21.40 -16.65
C PRO A 116 12.69 20.20 -17.33
N ARG A 117 12.00 19.08 -17.39
CA ARG A 117 12.30 18.07 -18.41
C ARG A 117 11.97 18.71 -19.75
N GLN A 118 12.98 19.28 -20.40
CA GLN A 118 12.88 19.99 -21.69
C GLN A 118 12.15 19.15 -22.76
N HIS A 119 12.07 17.85 -22.58
CA HIS A 119 11.43 16.93 -23.51
C HIS A 119 9.90 17.13 -23.61
N ILE A 120 9.21 17.55 -22.56
CA ILE A 120 7.75 17.81 -22.60
C ILE A 120 7.44 19.22 -23.14
N LYS A 121 8.43 20.13 -23.10
CA LYS A 121 8.26 21.51 -23.54
C LYS A 121 8.18 21.68 -25.06
N ASN A 122 8.83 20.83 -25.82
CA ASN A 122 9.01 21.03 -27.27
C ASN A 122 8.03 20.29 -28.17
N GLN A 123 7.20 19.38 -27.63
CA GLN A 123 6.25 18.70 -28.48
C GLN A 123 4.88 19.40 -28.38
N ARG A 124 4.41 19.93 -29.50
CA ARG A 124 3.01 20.34 -29.74
C ARG A 124 2.13 19.06 -29.75
N HIS A 125 2.17 18.30 -28.64
CA HIS A 125 1.27 17.17 -28.50
C HIS A 125 -0.16 17.68 -28.39
N TYR A 126 -1.02 17.11 -29.18
CA TYR A 126 -2.46 17.30 -29.10
C TYR A 126 -2.90 17.22 -27.64
N PHE A 127 -3.77 18.09 -27.21
CA PHE A 127 -4.33 18.15 -25.85
C PHE A 127 -4.79 16.77 -25.35
N ALA A 128 -5.50 16.03 -26.23
CA ALA A 128 -5.98 14.68 -25.93
C ALA A 128 -4.86 13.72 -25.52
N ASN A 129 -3.68 13.79 -26.16
CA ASN A 129 -2.54 12.92 -25.82
C ASN A 129 -1.96 13.26 -24.45
N LYS A 130 -1.94 14.54 -24.06
CA LYS A 130 -1.47 14.96 -22.72
C LYS A 130 -2.40 14.47 -21.61
N VAL A 131 -3.71 14.57 -21.83
CA VAL A 131 -4.73 14.05 -20.90
C VAL A 131 -4.61 12.54 -20.76
N CYS A 132 -4.48 11.82 -21.88
CA CYS A 132 -4.28 10.37 -21.88
C CYS A 132 -3.00 9.98 -21.12
N LEU A 133 -1.89 10.70 -21.35
CA LEU A 133 -0.62 10.44 -20.67
C LEU A 133 -0.72 10.67 -19.15
N ALA A 134 -1.38 11.76 -18.73
CA ALA A 134 -1.58 12.02 -17.31
C ALA A 134 -2.42 10.91 -16.65
N LYS A 135 -3.53 10.53 -17.28
CA LYS A 135 -4.41 9.47 -16.78
C LYS A 135 -3.74 8.09 -16.77
N ALA A 136 -2.93 7.78 -17.77
CA ALA A 136 -2.30 6.47 -17.89
C ALA A 136 -1.02 6.30 -17.08
N MET A 137 -0.29 7.39 -16.81
CA MET A 137 1.02 7.31 -16.16
C MET A 137 1.10 8.05 -14.82
N VAL A 138 0.57 9.27 -14.74
CA VAL A 138 0.75 10.10 -13.53
C VAL A 138 -0.18 9.63 -12.42
N PHE A 139 -1.48 9.54 -12.69
CA PHE A 139 -2.44 9.17 -11.66
C PHE A 139 -2.26 7.75 -11.12
N PRO A 140 -2.04 6.70 -11.94
CA PRO A 140 -1.80 5.37 -11.41
C PRO A 140 -0.54 5.28 -10.53
N LEU A 141 0.50 6.05 -10.87
CA LEU A 141 1.72 6.06 -10.07
C LEU A 141 1.53 6.79 -8.73
N VAL A 142 0.81 7.90 -8.75
CA VAL A 142 0.55 8.73 -7.56
C VAL A 142 -0.46 8.06 -6.62
N MET A 143 -1.45 7.37 -7.18
CA MET A 143 -2.50 6.67 -6.43
C MET A 143 -2.15 5.20 -6.19
N TYR A 144 -0.89 4.83 -6.35
CA TYR A 144 -0.43 3.48 -6.09
C TYR A 144 -0.66 3.10 -4.61
N GLY A 145 -1.30 1.95 -4.36
CA GLY A 145 -1.65 1.49 -3.02
C GLY A 145 -2.84 2.20 -2.37
N CYS A 146 -3.57 3.08 -3.10
CA CYS A 146 -4.70 3.84 -2.54
C CYS A 146 -5.88 2.95 -2.10
N GLU A 147 -5.95 1.72 -2.54
CA GLU A 147 -6.94 0.73 -2.12
C GLU A 147 -6.85 0.38 -0.63
N SER A 148 -5.68 0.60 -0.02
CA SER A 148 -5.48 0.40 1.42
C SER A 148 -5.75 1.66 2.25
N TRP A 149 -6.04 2.80 1.61
CA TRP A 149 -6.16 4.09 2.31
C TRP A 149 -7.53 4.29 2.92
N THR A 150 -7.56 4.65 4.19
CA THR A 150 -8.76 5.18 4.84
C THR A 150 -8.78 6.70 4.68
N ILE A 151 -9.40 7.19 3.61
CA ILE A 151 -9.37 8.61 3.22
C ILE A 151 -10.32 9.42 4.11
N LYS A 152 -9.77 10.36 4.88
CA LYS A 152 -10.52 11.36 5.63
C LYS A 152 -10.82 12.57 4.75
N THR A 153 -11.76 13.41 5.14
CA THR A 153 -12.16 14.61 4.36
C THR A 153 -10.99 15.54 4.05
N ALA A 154 -10.07 15.72 5.00
CA ALA A 154 -8.89 16.55 4.80
C ALA A 154 -7.91 15.97 3.76
N GLU A 155 -7.76 14.66 3.72
CA GLU A 155 -6.95 13.95 2.73
C GLU A 155 -7.59 14.01 1.35
N HIS A 156 -8.92 13.90 1.27
CA HIS A 156 -9.65 14.05 0.01
C HIS A 156 -9.39 15.43 -0.61
N GLN A 157 -9.47 16.49 0.18
CA GLN A 157 -9.15 17.86 -0.29
C GLN A 157 -7.71 17.99 -0.81
N ARG A 158 -6.74 17.30 -0.19
CA ARG A 158 -5.35 17.30 -0.65
C ARG A 158 -5.17 16.58 -1.98
N ILE A 159 -5.86 15.47 -2.18
CA ILE A 159 -5.86 14.72 -3.44
C ILE A 159 -6.48 15.57 -4.55
N GLU A 160 -7.63 16.20 -4.29
CA GLU A 160 -8.28 17.10 -5.24
C GLU A 160 -7.38 18.30 -5.59
N ALA A 161 -6.74 18.90 -4.60
CA ALA A 161 -5.80 20.00 -4.83
C ALA A 161 -4.58 19.59 -5.66
N PHE A 162 -4.12 18.34 -5.49
CA PHE A 162 -3.05 17.77 -6.32
C PHE A 162 -3.53 17.54 -7.75
N GLU A 163 -4.72 16.95 -7.93
CA GLU A 163 -5.32 16.72 -9.23
C GLU A 163 -5.52 18.02 -10.00
N LEU A 164 -6.11 19.03 -9.35
CA LEU A 164 -6.28 20.36 -9.92
C LEU A 164 -4.95 20.99 -10.33
N TRP A 165 -3.92 20.86 -9.50
CA TRP A 165 -2.59 21.32 -9.82
C TRP A 165 -2.02 20.62 -11.08
N CYS A 166 -2.18 19.30 -11.18
CA CYS A 166 -1.76 18.53 -12.36
C CYS A 166 -2.45 19.04 -13.64
N TRP A 167 -3.77 19.23 -13.59
CA TRP A 167 -4.54 19.71 -14.74
C TRP A 167 -4.14 21.13 -15.13
N ARG A 168 -4.02 22.05 -14.18
CA ARG A 168 -3.57 23.43 -14.46
C ARG A 168 -2.18 23.46 -15.09
N ARG A 169 -1.28 22.64 -14.59
CA ARG A 169 0.09 22.53 -15.13
C ARG A 169 0.10 21.98 -16.55
N LEU A 170 -0.70 20.95 -16.79
CA LEU A 170 -0.84 20.32 -18.10
C LEU A 170 -1.42 21.30 -19.14
N LEU A 171 -2.43 22.06 -18.73
CA LEU A 171 -3.14 23.04 -19.57
C LEU A 171 -2.41 24.37 -19.68
N ARG A 172 -1.31 24.57 -18.95
CA ARG A 172 -0.60 25.85 -18.85
C ARG A 172 -1.50 27.01 -18.39
N VAL A 173 -2.45 26.73 -17.51
CA VAL A 173 -3.34 27.72 -16.93
C VAL A 173 -2.66 28.39 -15.75
N SER A 174 -2.55 29.73 -15.79
CA SER A 174 -1.97 30.50 -14.68
C SER A 174 -2.81 30.37 -13.40
N TRP A 175 -2.14 30.41 -12.24
CA TRP A 175 -2.79 30.47 -10.93
C TRP A 175 -3.76 31.64 -10.78
N THR A 176 -3.46 32.75 -11.45
CA THR A 176 -4.24 33.97 -11.40
C THR A 176 -5.49 33.95 -12.28
N SER A 177 -5.60 32.99 -13.19
CA SER A 177 -6.80 32.89 -14.04
C SER A 177 -7.95 32.26 -13.25
N ARG A 178 -9.01 33.04 -13.00
CA ARG A 178 -10.27 32.57 -12.41
C ARG A 178 -11.06 31.76 -13.43
N ARG A 179 -10.66 30.56 -13.75
CA ARG A 179 -11.46 29.62 -14.54
C ARG A 179 -12.10 28.63 -13.60
N SER A 180 -13.41 28.41 -13.72
CA SER A 180 -14.10 27.30 -13.06
C SER A 180 -13.55 25.96 -13.56
N ASN A 181 -13.65 24.98 -12.71
CA ASN A 181 -13.32 23.59 -13.05
C ASN A 181 -14.21 23.08 -14.16
#